data_4676c8f3873c1a9dd88af34cc444fa00
#
_entry.id   4676c8f3873c1a9dd88af34cc444fa00
#
_cell.length_a   1.000
_cell.length_b   1.000
_cell.length_c   1.000
_cell.angle_alpha   90.00
_cell.angle_beta   90.00
_cell.angle_gamma   90.00
#
_symmetry.space_group_name_H-M   'P 1'
#
loop_
_entity.id
_entity.type
_entity.pdbx_description
1 polymer ?
#
loop_
_entity_poly.entity_id
_entity_poly.type
_entity_poly.pdbx_seq_one_letter_code
_entity_poly.pdbx_strand_id
1 'polypeptide(L)'
;MSVIDRFLRYVEFETTSNENSESIPSTEKQTVLADYLVKELKSIGVSDAYRDKYGYVYGHIPATKGFEKLPKIGLISHMDTSPDVSGKDVKAKIIKFDGTNAPMIDAKYSGEDIIVTDRTTLLGADDKAGVAEIIEACREICDDAELCHGKISICFTPDEEIGRGADKFDFETFDADFAYTVDGGELGGIEYENFNAAGAKITFNGVNTHPGSAKNK
;
A
#
# COMPACT_ATOMS: atom_id res chain seq x y z
N MET A 1 -3.61 14.49 13.65
CA MET A 1 -3.67 13.01 13.66
C MET A 1 -2.24 12.55 13.53
N SER A 2 -1.76 11.63 14.38
CA SER A 2 -0.40 11.06 14.25
C SER A 2 -0.36 9.99 13.15
N VAL A 3 0.85 9.56 12.74
CA VAL A 3 1.02 8.44 11.79
C VAL A 3 0.33 7.17 12.29
N ILE A 4 0.40 6.89 13.59
CA ILE A 4 -0.25 5.73 14.23
C ILE A 4 -1.78 5.85 14.12
N ASP A 5 -2.34 7.03 14.43
CA ASP A 5 -3.79 7.24 14.34
C ASP A 5 -4.30 7.07 12.90
N ARG A 6 -3.50 7.55 11.90
CA ARG A 6 -3.80 7.34 10.48
C ARG A 6 -3.81 5.88 10.13
N PHE A 7 -2.75 5.17 10.46
CA PHE A 7 -2.64 3.74 10.19
C PHE A 7 -3.81 2.96 10.80
N LEU A 8 -4.11 3.18 12.09
CA LEU A 8 -5.23 2.53 12.76
C LEU A 8 -6.57 2.85 12.08
N ARG A 9 -6.71 4.07 11.53
CA ARG A 9 -7.91 4.45 10.76
C ARG A 9 -7.96 3.77 9.40
N TYR A 10 -6.83 3.64 8.70
CA TYR A 10 -6.79 3.07 7.35
C TYR A 10 -7.05 1.56 7.34
N VAL A 11 -6.60 0.85 8.36
CA VAL A 11 -6.86 -0.60 8.46
C VAL A 11 -8.33 -0.96 8.72
N GLU A 12 -9.17 0.01 9.12
CA GLU A 12 -10.62 -0.19 9.23
C GLU A 12 -11.30 -0.32 7.85
N PHE A 13 -10.68 0.22 6.79
CA PHE A 13 -11.21 0.08 5.42
C PHE A 13 -10.90 -1.32 4.89
N GLU A 14 -11.92 -2.03 4.46
CA GLU A 14 -11.74 -3.26 3.72
C GLU A 14 -11.31 -2.92 2.29
N THR A 15 -10.11 -3.37 1.88
CA THR A 15 -9.53 -3.05 0.57
C THR A 15 -8.97 -4.29 -0.16
N THR A 16 -9.39 -5.48 0.26
CA THR A 16 -8.91 -6.74 -0.33
C THR A 16 -9.12 -6.76 -1.84
N SER A 17 -8.04 -7.01 -2.58
CA SER A 17 -8.04 -7.19 -4.04
C SER A 17 -8.65 -8.54 -4.45
N ASN A 18 -8.91 -8.72 -5.75
CA ASN A 18 -9.50 -9.94 -6.28
C ASN A 18 -8.82 -10.36 -7.60
N GLU A 19 -7.98 -11.37 -7.55
CA GLU A 19 -7.23 -11.89 -8.71
C GLU A 19 -8.11 -12.41 -9.87
N ASN A 20 -9.39 -12.75 -9.59
CA ASN A 20 -10.33 -13.24 -10.59
C ASN A 20 -11.15 -12.11 -11.25
N SER A 21 -10.94 -10.87 -10.87
CA SER A 21 -11.62 -9.71 -11.45
C SER A 21 -10.87 -9.18 -12.67
N GLU A 22 -11.60 -8.80 -13.70
CA GLU A 22 -11.04 -8.13 -14.89
C GLU A 22 -11.08 -6.60 -14.76
N SER A 23 -11.77 -6.07 -13.75
CA SER A 23 -11.85 -4.62 -13.53
C SER A 23 -10.58 -4.06 -12.85
N ILE A 24 -10.38 -2.75 -12.94
CA ILE A 24 -9.41 -1.98 -12.17
C ILE A 24 -10.14 -0.78 -11.58
N PRO A 25 -10.18 -0.63 -10.25
CA PRO A 25 -9.63 -1.60 -9.29
C PRO A 25 -10.39 -2.94 -9.35
N SER A 26 -9.75 -4.00 -8.90
CA SER A 26 -10.31 -5.36 -8.91
C SER A 26 -11.52 -5.49 -7.96
N THR A 27 -11.61 -4.61 -6.95
CA THR A 27 -12.75 -4.50 -6.04
C THR A 27 -13.13 -3.04 -5.80
N GLU A 28 -14.44 -2.76 -5.79
CA GLU A 28 -15.00 -1.43 -5.49
C GLU A 28 -14.60 -0.90 -4.10
N LYS A 29 -14.32 -1.80 -3.15
CA LYS A 29 -13.94 -1.47 -1.77
C LYS A 29 -12.71 -0.57 -1.68
N GLN A 30 -11.75 -0.76 -2.58
CA GLN A 30 -10.52 0.04 -2.62
C GLN A 30 -10.83 1.52 -2.86
N THR A 31 -11.89 1.82 -3.62
CA THR A 31 -12.27 3.21 -3.92
C THR A 31 -12.74 3.98 -2.68
N VAL A 32 -13.23 3.29 -1.65
CA VAL A 32 -13.67 3.92 -0.40
C VAL A 32 -12.49 4.52 0.35
N LEU A 33 -11.39 3.76 0.47
CA LEU A 33 -10.15 4.29 1.04
C LEU A 33 -9.57 5.39 0.14
N ALA A 34 -9.53 5.18 -1.18
CA ALA A 34 -9.03 6.17 -2.13
C ALA A 34 -9.74 7.52 -1.99
N ASP A 35 -11.08 7.53 -1.91
CA ASP A 35 -11.85 8.76 -1.72
C ASP A 35 -11.62 9.41 -0.34
N TYR A 36 -11.34 8.61 0.68
CA TYR A 36 -10.93 9.10 1.99
C TYR A 36 -9.56 9.80 1.92
N LEU A 37 -8.57 9.15 1.29
CA LEU A 37 -7.22 9.67 1.13
C LEU A 37 -7.19 10.98 0.31
N VAL A 38 -7.99 11.09 -0.75
CA VAL A 38 -8.15 12.36 -1.48
C VAL A 38 -8.58 13.49 -0.58
N LYS A 39 -9.56 13.24 0.31
CA LYS A 39 -10.04 14.29 1.25
C LYS A 39 -8.96 14.64 2.27
N GLU A 40 -8.23 13.65 2.77
CA GLU A 40 -7.16 13.87 3.74
C GLU A 40 -5.99 14.64 3.11
N LEU A 41 -5.51 14.24 1.93
CA LEU A 41 -4.49 14.97 1.17
C LEU A 41 -4.87 16.44 0.98
N LYS A 42 -6.11 16.73 0.57
CA LYS A 42 -6.59 18.12 0.44
C LYS A 42 -6.58 18.86 1.78
N SER A 43 -6.91 18.20 2.86
CA SER A 43 -6.97 18.81 4.18
C SER A 43 -5.61 19.20 4.74
N ILE A 44 -4.53 18.57 4.27
CA ILE A 44 -3.15 18.84 4.67
C ILE A 44 -2.40 19.74 3.66
N GLY A 45 -3.07 20.26 2.63
CA GLY A 45 -2.49 21.22 1.69
C GLY A 45 -2.23 20.70 0.27
N VAL A 46 -2.38 19.42 0.00
CA VAL A 46 -2.25 18.83 -1.36
C VAL A 46 -3.57 19.08 -2.13
N SER A 47 -3.75 20.31 -2.59
CA SER A 47 -5.03 20.83 -3.07
C SER A 47 -5.52 20.20 -4.37
N ASP A 48 -4.64 19.73 -5.21
CA ASP A 48 -4.92 19.10 -6.51
C ASP A 48 -5.19 17.59 -6.41
N ALA A 49 -5.13 17.00 -5.20
CA ALA A 49 -5.35 15.57 -5.01
C ALA A 49 -6.69 15.10 -5.60
N TYR A 50 -6.67 14.00 -6.34
CA TYR A 50 -7.88 13.40 -6.91
C TYR A 50 -7.70 11.89 -7.09
N ARG A 51 -8.82 11.18 -7.20
CA ARG A 51 -8.86 9.79 -7.63
C ARG A 51 -9.25 9.71 -9.10
N ASP A 52 -8.51 8.95 -9.87
CA ASP A 52 -8.87 8.70 -11.26
C ASP A 52 -9.96 7.60 -11.39
N LYS A 53 -10.37 7.33 -12.62
CA LYS A 53 -11.40 6.31 -12.91
C LYS A 53 -10.96 4.87 -12.63
N TYR A 54 -9.68 4.64 -12.48
CA TYR A 54 -9.09 3.33 -12.21
C TYR A 54 -8.74 3.12 -10.73
N GLY A 55 -9.07 4.11 -9.89
CA GLY A 55 -8.86 4.01 -8.44
C GLY A 55 -7.53 4.55 -7.94
N TYR A 56 -6.61 4.97 -8.81
CA TYR A 56 -5.36 5.61 -8.39
C TYR A 56 -5.64 6.98 -7.78
N VAL A 57 -4.96 7.28 -6.69
CA VAL A 57 -4.99 8.61 -6.06
C VAL A 57 -3.71 9.34 -6.42
N TYR A 58 -3.83 10.49 -7.05
CA TYR A 58 -2.72 11.37 -7.39
C TYR A 58 -2.80 12.68 -6.63
N GLY A 59 -1.65 13.28 -6.34
CA GLY A 59 -1.54 14.60 -5.76
C GLY A 59 -0.11 15.15 -5.86
N HIS A 60 0.03 16.49 -5.78
CA HIS A 60 1.33 17.12 -5.89
C HIS A 60 1.53 18.21 -4.85
N ILE A 61 2.75 18.29 -4.33
CA ILE A 61 3.24 19.44 -3.58
C ILE A 61 4.18 20.21 -4.51
N PRO A 62 3.83 21.45 -4.90
CA PRO A 62 4.68 22.26 -5.78
C PRO A 62 6.04 22.51 -5.12
N ALA A 63 7.09 22.65 -5.93
CA ALA A 63 8.40 23.03 -5.44
C ALA A 63 8.36 24.36 -4.68
N THR A 64 9.16 24.47 -3.62
CA THR A 64 9.39 25.76 -2.95
C THR A 64 9.96 26.77 -3.95
N LYS A 65 9.53 28.01 -3.86
CA LYS A 65 9.99 29.09 -4.75
C LYS A 65 11.52 29.17 -4.77
N GLY A 66 12.09 29.03 -5.97
CA GLY A 66 13.56 29.02 -6.17
C GLY A 66 14.17 27.62 -6.20
N PHE A 67 13.39 26.57 -5.92
CA PHE A 67 13.82 25.17 -5.89
C PHE A 67 13.19 24.33 -7.03
N GLU A 68 12.59 24.98 -8.04
CA GLU A 68 11.88 24.33 -9.15
C GLU A 68 12.79 23.50 -10.07
N LYS A 69 14.11 23.70 -9.96
CA LYS A 69 15.12 22.95 -10.70
C LYS A 69 15.63 21.70 -9.99
N LEU A 70 15.24 21.49 -8.75
CA LEU A 70 15.56 20.25 -8.06
C LEU A 70 14.82 19.06 -8.70
N PRO A 71 15.39 17.85 -8.60
CA PRO A 71 14.68 16.66 -9.07
C PRO A 71 13.28 16.55 -8.47
N LYS A 72 12.34 16.12 -9.29
CA LYS A 72 10.97 15.80 -8.88
C LYS A 72 10.95 14.42 -8.25
N ILE A 73 10.52 14.33 -7.01
CA ILE A 73 10.49 13.07 -6.25
C ILE A 73 9.07 12.53 -6.22
N GLY A 74 8.91 11.24 -6.52
CA GLY A 74 7.68 10.51 -6.36
C GLY A 74 7.64 9.72 -5.06
N LEU A 75 6.47 9.63 -4.44
CA LEU A 75 6.17 8.76 -3.31
C LEU A 75 4.99 7.86 -3.69
N ILE A 76 5.16 6.56 -3.59
CA ILE A 76 4.18 5.55 -4.00
C ILE A 76 3.95 4.57 -2.85
N SER A 77 2.71 4.16 -2.66
CA SER A 77 2.29 3.11 -1.74
C SER A 77 1.00 2.49 -2.24
N HIS A 78 0.69 1.23 -1.91
CA HIS A 78 -0.55 0.61 -2.36
C HIS A 78 -1.64 0.61 -1.28
N MET A 79 -2.89 0.61 -1.72
CA MET A 79 -4.06 0.70 -0.85
C MET A 79 -4.71 -0.66 -0.58
N ASP A 80 -4.53 -1.61 -1.50
CA ASP A 80 -5.16 -2.91 -1.38
C ASP A 80 -4.45 -3.81 -0.38
N THR A 81 -5.11 -4.89 -0.03
CA THR A 81 -4.56 -5.95 0.81
C THR A 81 -4.72 -7.28 0.11
N SER A 82 -3.83 -8.21 0.43
CA SER A 82 -3.79 -9.56 -0.14
C SER A 82 -5.13 -10.28 -0.04
N PRO A 83 -5.55 -11.00 -1.10
CA PRO A 83 -6.74 -11.83 -1.09
C PRO A 83 -6.58 -13.13 -0.27
N ASP A 84 -5.37 -13.47 0.17
CA ASP A 84 -5.09 -14.74 0.85
C ASP A 84 -5.78 -14.86 2.21
N VAL A 85 -5.92 -13.73 2.93
CA VAL A 85 -6.58 -13.67 4.24
C VAL A 85 -7.49 -12.45 4.29
N SER A 86 -8.63 -12.59 4.97
CA SER A 86 -9.59 -11.50 5.10
C SER A 86 -8.98 -10.22 5.71
N GLY A 87 -9.21 -9.09 5.06
CA GLY A 87 -8.95 -7.74 5.58
C GLY A 87 -10.22 -7.03 6.07
N LYS A 88 -11.30 -7.79 6.36
CA LYS A 88 -12.58 -7.24 6.80
C LYS A 88 -12.71 -7.21 8.32
N ASP A 89 -13.26 -6.11 8.84
CA ASP A 89 -13.51 -5.92 10.29
C ASP A 89 -12.23 -6.08 11.16
N VAL A 90 -11.12 -5.50 10.69
CA VAL A 90 -9.81 -5.55 11.34
C VAL A 90 -9.90 -4.95 12.74
N LYS A 91 -9.48 -5.71 13.75
CA LYS A 91 -9.43 -5.28 15.14
C LYS A 91 -8.00 -5.01 15.58
N ALA A 92 -7.46 -3.93 15.06
CA ALA A 92 -6.10 -3.49 15.39
C ALA A 92 -6.01 -3.00 16.83
N LYS A 93 -4.92 -3.33 17.52
CA LYS A 93 -4.60 -2.85 18.87
C LYS A 93 -3.11 -2.71 19.07
N ILE A 94 -2.72 -1.77 19.91
CA ILE A 94 -1.35 -1.61 20.36
C ILE A 94 -1.11 -2.49 21.58
N ILE A 95 -0.02 -3.24 21.59
CA ILE A 95 0.43 -4.04 22.72
C ILE A 95 1.89 -3.78 23.01
N LYS A 96 2.29 -3.94 24.26
CA LYS A 96 3.71 -4.03 24.64
C LYS A 96 4.23 -5.41 24.27
N PHE A 97 5.23 -5.46 23.39
CA PHE A 97 5.81 -6.71 22.95
C PHE A 97 6.82 -7.23 23.99
N ASP A 98 6.64 -8.46 24.46
CA ASP A 98 7.51 -9.09 25.45
C ASP A 98 8.51 -10.10 24.83
N GLY A 99 8.58 -10.17 23.50
CA GLY A 99 9.37 -11.13 22.77
C GLY A 99 8.67 -12.47 22.49
N THR A 100 7.46 -12.70 23.01
CA THR A 100 6.73 -13.98 22.90
C THR A 100 5.25 -13.84 22.56
N ASN A 101 4.61 -12.77 22.99
CA ASN A 101 3.15 -12.57 22.86
C ASN A 101 2.69 -12.26 21.42
N ALA A 102 3.61 -12.08 20.47
CA ALA A 102 3.36 -11.98 19.04
C ALA A 102 4.41 -12.81 18.27
N PRO A 103 4.20 -14.13 18.10
CA PRO A 103 5.26 -15.08 17.65
C PRO A 103 5.74 -14.87 16.21
N MET A 104 5.03 -14.05 15.41
CA MET A 104 5.46 -13.67 14.05
C MET A 104 6.42 -12.47 14.04
N ILE A 105 6.61 -11.81 15.18
CA ILE A 105 7.48 -10.64 15.32
C ILE A 105 8.84 -11.09 15.86
N ASP A 106 9.91 -10.55 15.27
CA ASP A 106 11.28 -10.83 15.71
C ASP A 106 11.48 -10.38 17.17
N ALA A 107 12.04 -11.27 18.00
CA ALA A 107 12.31 -11.01 19.41
C ALA A 107 13.23 -9.78 19.66
N LYS A 108 13.98 -9.34 18.62
CA LYS A 108 14.79 -8.10 18.69
C LYS A 108 13.97 -6.86 19.04
N TYR A 109 12.67 -6.87 18.75
CA TYR A 109 11.74 -5.77 19.08
C TYR A 109 11.10 -5.91 20.47
N SER A 110 11.57 -6.82 21.31
CA SER A 110 11.08 -6.95 22.68
C SER A 110 11.24 -5.65 23.47
N GLY A 111 10.17 -5.21 24.10
CA GLY A 111 10.11 -3.94 24.79
C GLY A 111 9.49 -2.80 23.99
N GLU A 112 9.27 -2.98 22.68
CA GLU A 112 8.60 -1.98 21.83
C GLU A 112 7.06 -2.10 21.92
N ASP A 113 6.39 -1.01 21.56
CA ASP A 113 4.96 -1.03 21.31
C ASP A 113 4.71 -1.45 19.87
N ILE A 114 3.91 -2.49 19.66
CA ILE A 114 3.60 -3.03 18.33
C ILE A 114 2.09 -3.03 18.09
N ILE A 115 1.70 -2.90 16.82
CA ILE A 115 0.31 -2.97 16.41
C ILE A 115 0.03 -4.38 15.90
N VAL A 116 -1.01 -5.00 16.42
CA VAL A 116 -1.42 -6.37 16.08
C VAL A 116 -2.94 -6.46 15.86
N THR A 117 -3.39 -7.53 15.21
CA THR A 117 -4.82 -7.90 15.14
C THR A 117 -5.18 -8.93 16.23
N ASP A 118 -6.46 -9.34 16.24
CA ASP A 118 -6.93 -10.51 16.99
C ASP A 118 -6.59 -11.86 16.31
N ARG A 119 -5.83 -11.84 15.22
CA ARG A 119 -5.41 -12.99 14.39
C ARG A 119 -6.54 -13.63 13.56
N THR A 120 -7.68 -12.99 13.45
CA THR A 120 -8.78 -13.45 12.58
C THR A 120 -8.70 -12.82 11.20
N THR A 121 -7.91 -11.73 11.07
CA THR A 121 -7.72 -10.97 9.82
C THR A 121 -6.25 -10.66 9.59
N LEU A 122 -5.92 -10.22 8.37
CA LEU A 122 -4.71 -9.43 8.14
C LEU A 122 -4.78 -8.14 8.96
N LEU A 123 -3.62 -7.60 9.33
CA LEU A 123 -3.53 -6.24 9.87
C LEU A 123 -3.66 -5.20 8.72
N GLY A 124 -3.09 -5.50 7.55
CA GLY A 124 -3.02 -4.58 6.43
C GLY A 124 -1.93 -3.52 6.58
N ALA A 125 -0.85 -3.84 7.34
CA ALA A 125 0.32 -2.97 7.43
C ALA A 125 1.00 -2.83 6.08
N ASP A 126 1.04 -3.90 5.34
CA ASP A 126 1.35 -3.98 3.93
C ASP A 126 0.07 -3.62 3.13
N ASP A 127 -0.06 -2.43 2.51
CA ASP A 127 0.91 -1.31 2.64
C ASP A 127 0.25 -0.03 3.16
N LYS A 128 -0.79 -0.17 4.01
CA LYS A 128 -1.44 0.99 4.65
C LYS A 128 -0.53 1.73 5.64
N ALA A 129 0.58 1.09 6.08
CA ALA A 129 1.60 1.77 6.86
C ALA A 129 2.33 2.79 5.99
N GLY A 130 2.80 2.40 4.81
CA GLY A 130 3.41 3.31 3.86
C GLY A 130 2.47 4.43 3.42
N VAL A 131 1.18 4.13 3.20
CA VAL A 131 0.16 5.18 2.96
C VAL A 131 0.14 6.19 4.11
N ALA A 132 0.13 5.74 5.38
CA ALA A 132 0.10 6.62 6.54
C ALA A 132 1.39 7.46 6.67
N GLU A 133 2.53 6.84 6.40
CA GLU A 133 3.85 7.49 6.42
C GLU A 133 3.96 8.59 5.36
N ILE A 134 3.53 8.32 4.13
CA ILE A 134 3.52 9.31 3.04
C ILE A 134 2.62 10.50 3.41
N ILE A 135 1.41 10.25 3.89
CA ILE A 135 0.49 11.32 4.30
C ILE A 135 1.09 12.16 5.44
N GLU A 136 1.72 11.53 6.43
CA GLU A 136 2.37 12.26 7.53
C GLU A 136 3.53 13.10 7.03
N ALA A 137 4.40 12.54 6.19
CA ALA A 137 5.51 13.28 5.58
C ALA A 137 5.00 14.48 4.76
N CYS A 138 3.95 14.29 3.95
CA CYS A 138 3.33 15.37 3.19
C CYS A 138 2.76 16.47 4.11
N ARG A 139 2.14 16.10 5.23
CA ARG A 139 1.65 17.05 6.22
C ARG A 139 2.80 17.89 6.81
N GLU A 140 3.86 17.23 7.23
CA GLU A 140 5.03 17.92 7.79
C GLU A 140 5.64 18.88 6.76
N ILE A 141 5.79 18.45 5.51
CA ILE A 141 6.32 19.30 4.44
C ILE A 141 5.39 20.51 4.17
N CYS A 142 4.07 20.31 4.17
CA CYS A 142 3.13 21.41 3.95
C CYS A 142 3.02 22.37 5.13
N ASP A 143 3.23 21.90 6.37
CA ASP A 143 3.14 22.69 7.60
C ASP A 143 4.42 23.49 7.87
N ASP A 144 5.58 23.06 7.38
CA ASP A 144 6.88 23.70 7.63
C ASP A 144 7.28 24.63 6.46
N ALA A 145 7.02 25.90 6.63
CA ALA A 145 7.36 26.92 5.63
C ALA A 145 8.89 27.14 5.42
N GLU A 146 9.72 26.67 6.34
CA GLU A 146 11.18 26.77 6.26
C GLU A 146 11.80 25.60 5.49
N LEU A 147 11.06 24.51 5.31
CA LEU A 147 11.52 23.35 4.56
C LEU A 147 11.51 23.63 3.05
N CYS A 148 12.69 23.65 2.45
CA CYS A 148 12.86 23.86 1.02
C CYS A 148 12.94 22.52 0.26
N HIS A 149 12.09 22.33 -0.77
CA HIS A 149 12.02 21.09 -1.52
C HIS A 149 11.71 21.32 -3.02
N GLY A 150 12.06 20.37 -3.87
CA GLY A 150 11.58 20.26 -5.24
C GLY A 150 10.11 19.83 -5.29
N LYS A 151 9.54 19.65 -6.50
CA LYS A 151 8.20 19.08 -6.64
C LYS A 151 8.16 17.67 -6.02
N ILE A 152 7.10 17.38 -5.27
CA ILE A 152 6.80 16.05 -4.74
C ILE A 152 5.50 15.57 -5.39
N SER A 153 5.55 14.39 -5.97
CA SER A 153 4.42 13.70 -6.57
C SER A 153 4.01 12.52 -5.70
N ILE A 154 2.72 12.34 -5.48
CA ILE A 154 2.17 11.29 -4.62
C ILE A 154 1.27 10.42 -5.48
N CYS A 155 1.40 9.09 -5.32
CA CYS A 155 0.45 8.16 -5.89
C CYS A 155 0.13 7.03 -4.91
N PHE A 156 -1.17 6.78 -4.68
CA PHE A 156 -1.61 5.55 -4.04
C PHE A 156 -2.25 4.64 -5.08
N THR A 157 -1.73 3.41 -5.20
CA THR A 157 -2.11 2.46 -6.24
C THR A 157 -3.12 1.43 -5.73
N PRO A 158 -4.05 0.96 -6.59
CA PRO A 158 -4.84 -0.23 -6.32
C PRO A 158 -4.13 -1.49 -6.83
N ASP A 159 -4.59 -2.68 -6.41
CA ASP A 159 -4.31 -3.99 -7.03
C ASP A 159 -2.83 -4.39 -7.10
N GLU A 160 -1.98 -3.88 -6.21
CA GLU A 160 -0.57 -4.26 -6.14
C GLU A 160 -0.43 -5.74 -5.80
N GLU A 161 -1.14 -6.21 -4.79
CA GLU A 161 -1.11 -7.57 -4.23
C GLU A 161 -1.49 -8.70 -5.22
N ILE A 162 -2.05 -8.32 -6.34
CA ILE A 162 -2.35 -9.22 -7.48
C ILE A 162 -1.51 -8.89 -8.72
N GLY A 163 -0.42 -8.12 -8.54
CA GLY A 163 0.55 -7.77 -9.59
C GLY A 163 0.03 -6.80 -10.65
N ARG A 164 -0.98 -5.99 -10.36
CA ARG A 164 -1.62 -5.07 -11.31
C ARG A 164 -1.48 -3.59 -10.94
N GLY A 165 -0.70 -3.29 -9.90
CA GLY A 165 -0.52 -1.93 -9.39
C GLY A 165 0.00 -0.92 -10.42
N ALA A 166 0.70 -1.37 -11.47
CA ALA A 166 1.21 -0.51 -12.53
C ALA A 166 0.36 -0.49 -13.83
N ASP A 167 -0.70 -1.32 -13.96
CA ASP A 167 -1.41 -1.55 -15.22
C ASP A 167 -2.02 -0.29 -15.85
N LYS A 168 -2.46 0.66 -15.04
CA LYS A 168 -3.07 1.93 -15.47
C LYS A 168 -2.42 3.15 -14.84
N PHE A 169 -1.18 3.00 -14.36
CA PHE A 169 -0.42 4.10 -13.78
C PHE A 169 -0.17 5.19 -14.84
N ASP A 170 -0.52 6.43 -14.51
CA ASP A 170 -0.35 7.58 -15.38
C ASP A 170 0.97 8.29 -15.07
N PHE A 171 2.02 7.93 -15.80
CA PHE A 171 3.36 8.51 -15.66
C PHE A 171 3.41 10.00 -15.99
N GLU A 172 2.59 10.47 -16.94
CA GLU A 172 2.56 11.88 -17.32
C GLU A 172 1.95 12.73 -16.20
N THR A 173 0.85 12.25 -15.60
CA THR A 173 0.23 12.89 -14.46
C THR A 173 1.13 12.83 -13.22
N PHE A 174 1.76 11.69 -12.95
CA PHE A 174 2.64 11.52 -11.79
C PHE A 174 3.86 12.45 -11.86
N ASP A 175 4.45 12.64 -13.03
CA ASP A 175 5.49 13.64 -13.33
C ASP A 175 6.61 13.70 -12.27
N ALA A 176 7.30 12.60 -12.05
CA ALA A 176 8.47 12.49 -11.19
C ALA A 176 9.71 12.05 -11.98
N ASP A 177 10.90 12.51 -11.60
CA ASP A 177 12.16 12.09 -12.20
C ASP A 177 12.58 10.71 -11.68
N PHE A 178 12.24 10.41 -10.41
CA PHE A 178 12.37 9.11 -9.77
C PHE A 178 11.37 9.01 -8.60
N ALA A 179 11.11 7.81 -8.14
CA ALA A 179 10.16 7.58 -7.05
C ALA A 179 10.71 6.58 -6.02
N TYR A 180 10.21 6.72 -4.79
CA TYR A 180 10.32 5.71 -3.75
C TYR A 180 8.96 5.05 -3.59
N THR A 181 8.94 3.71 -3.66
CA THR A 181 7.82 2.92 -3.18
C THR A 181 8.04 2.69 -1.68
N VAL A 182 7.11 3.18 -0.87
CA VAL A 182 7.17 3.06 0.60
C VAL A 182 6.41 1.80 0.98
N ASP A 183 7.04 0.67 0.72
CA ASP A 183 6.47 -0.68 0.86
C ASP A 183 7.62 -1.62 1.28
N GLY A 184 8.27 -1.24 2.36
CA GLY A 184 9.52 -1.86 2.78
C GLY A 184 9.36 -2.86 3.91
N GLY A 185 10.40 -3.67 4.13
CA GLY A 185 10.52 -4.67 5.19
C GLY A 185 11.27 -4.14 6.41
N GLU A 186 12.59 -4.05 6.34
CA GLU A 186 13.41 -3.66 7.49
C GLU A 186 13.59 -2.15 7.59
N LEU A 187 13.48 -1.62 8.81
CA LEU A 187 13.71 -0.21 9.10
C LEU A 187 15.08 0.26 8.60
N GLY A 188 15.09 1.29 7.75
CA GLY A 188 16.30 1.87 7.16
C GLY A 188 16.83 1.10 5.94
N GLY A 189 16.16 0.05 5.52
CA GLY A 189 16.46 -0.66 4.27
C GLY A 189 16.04 0.14 3.05
N ILE A 190 16.86 0.15 2.00
CA ILE A 190 16.51 0.66 0.67
C ILE A 190 16.88 -0.42 -0.35
N GLU A 191 15.88 -0.90 -1.08
CA GLU A 191 16.07 -1.80 -2.19
C GLU A 191 16.11 -1.01 -3.49
N TYR A 192 17.17 -1.18 -4.28
CA TYR A 192 17.37 -0.45 -5.53
C TYR A 192 17.66 -1.37 -6.73
N GLU A 193 17.60 -2.67 -6.49
CA GLU A 193 17.72 -3.70 -7.52
C GLU A 193 16.41 -4.47 -7.63
N ASN A 194 16.06 -4.87 -8.85
CA ASN A 194 14.93 -5.76 -9.10
C ASN A 194 15.42 -7.10 -9.68
N PHE A 195 14.56 -8.07 -9.69
CA PHE A 195 14.83 -9.41 -10.23
C PHE A 195 13.85 -9.75 -11.35
N ASN A 196 14.24 -10.70 -12.21
CA ASN A 196 13.33 -11.27 -13.18
C ASN A 196 12.49 -12.37 -12.53
N ALA A 197 11.18 -12.30 -12.69
CA ALA A 197 10.26 -13.30 -12.21
C ALA A 197 9.38 -13.82 -13.36
N ALA A 198 8.93 -15.06 -13.25
CA ALA A 198 7.94 -15.64 -14.14
C ALA A 198 6.98 -16.53 -13.35
N GLY A 199 5.68 -16.41 -13.65
CA GLY A 199 4.65 -17.27 -13.11
C GLY A 199 4.20 -18.30 -14.17
N ALA A 200 3.74 -19.46 -13.73
CA ALA A 200 3.11 -20.44 -14.60
C ALA A 200 1.86 -21.02 -13.95
N LYS A 201 0.76 -21.09 -14.71
CA LYS A 201 -0.46 -21.81 -14.29
C LYS A 201 -0.55 -23.10 -15.10
N ILE A 202 -0.45 -24.23 -14.41
CA ILE A 202 -0.53 -25.56 -15.02
C ILE A 202 -1.87 -26.17 -14.66
N THR A 203 -2.67 -26.50 -15.69
CA THR A 203 -3.97 -27.14 -15.51
C THR A 203 -3.89 -28.59 -15.97
N PHE A 204 -4.18 -29.53 -15.07
CA PHE A 204 -4.27 -30.95 -15.39
C PHE A 204 -5.75 -31.30 -15.62
N ASN A 205 -6.08 -31.62 -16.87
CA ASN A 205 -7.40 -32.11 -17.24
C ASN A 205 -7.39 -33.65 -17.26
N GLY A 206 -7.83 -34.23 -16.18
CA GLY A 206 -7.92 -35.70 -16.06
C GLY A 206 -9.33 -36.24 -16.21
N VAL A 207 -9.45 -37.51 -16.55
CA VAL A 207 -10.72 -38.23 -16.53
C VAL A 207 -10.82 -38.97 -15.19
N ASN A 208 -11.90 -38.69 -14.47
CA ASN A 208 -12.14 -39.31 -13.18
C ASN A 208 -12.43 -40.80 -13.37
N THR A 209 -11.69 -41.67 -12.70
CA THR A 209 -11.93 -43.11 -12.78
C THR A 209 -11.75 -43.75 -11.38
N HIS A 210 -12.47 -44.86 -11.16
CA HIS A 210 -12.33 -45.62 -9.92
C HIS A 210 -10.90 -46.19 -9.79
N PRO A 211 -10.21 -46.11 -8.62
CA PRO A 211 -8.84 -46.55 -8.46
C PRO A 211 -8.60 -48.00 -8.91
N GLY A 212 -9.55 -48.89 -8.69
CA GLY A 212 -9.49 -50.28 -9.13
C GLY A 212 -9.53 -50.48 -10.67
N SER A 213 -9.91 -49.46 -11.44
CA SER A 213 -10.02 -49.46 -12.91
C SER A 213 -9.01 -48.52 -13.58
N ALA A 214 -8.14 -47.87 -12.81
CA ALA A 214 -7.22 -46.84 -13.28
C ALA A 214 -5.93 -47.38 -13.89
N LYS A 215 -5.64 -48.68 -13.74
CA LYS A 215 -4.41 -49.28 -14.24
C LYS A 215 -4.37 -49.19 -15.77
N ASN A 216 -3.34 -48.52 -16.30
CA ASN A 216 -3.08 -48.35 -17.74
C ASN A 216 -4.13 -47.49 -18.49
N LYS A 217 -4.79 -46.55 -17.79
CA LYS A 217 -5.66 -45.50 -18.41
C LYS A 217 -5.07 -44.13 -18.27
#